data_e9937028da93b4cd7f8925d4f5bce5eb
#
_entry.id   e9937028da93b4cd7f8925d4f5bce5eb
#
_cell.length_a   1.000
_cell.length_b   1.000
_cell.length_c   1.000
_cell.angle_alpha   90.00
_cell.angle_beta   90.00
_cell.angle_gamma   90.00
#
_symmetry.space_group_name_H-M   'P 1'
#
loop_
_entity.id
_entity.type
_entity.pdbx_description
1 polymer ?
#
loop_
_entity_poly.entity_id
_entity_poly.type
_entity_poly.pdbx_seq_one_letter_code
_entity_poly.pdbx_strand_id
1 'polypeptide(L)'
;MTIRKRSRAGVVVLAAVAMAATAFTGPAQASRDTAAAAADHEATQRAMDAAVTAGVPGITAQARDAGGVWKSASGVGDLRTGAPRGRNDRFRVGNLTNTFVATVLLQMEAEKRLDLDDTVEHRLPGVVRGNGNDGRKITVRQLLNHSSGLFDYLADKEYGETYLEGDGYLRHRYDTLRPEQRVKVALSHDPLFEPGARHSFSNTNDVLAALIIERTGGRRYEDEVRNRIIKPLGLKATSNPGKNIHLPEPSSRGYSKLFPSAPDRIDDVTEMNASQGWGNGDIISSADDLNRFYGALVRGKLLPAAQLKAMLTTIDNPDFPGASYGLGIERFTLGCGTTLWYHDGGTMGSIAFAATTEDGRHQLAFDYNGTWGAETILPILNAEFCGAPAGSR
;
A
#
# COMPACT_ATOMS: atom_id res chain seq x y z
N MET A 1 -26.54 23.53 28.47
CA MET A 1 -25.97 22.24 28.91
C MET A 1 -25.51 21.50 27.65
N THR A 2 -24.26 21.71 27.27
CA THR A 2 -23.72 21.35 25.95
C THR A 2 -22.96 20.06 26.08
N ILE A 3 -23.51 18.98 25.54
CA ILE A 3 -22.89 17.64 25.56
C ILE A 3 -21.88 17.60 24.41
N ARG A 4 -20.59 17.64 24.74
CA ARG A 4 -19.50 17.35 23.83
C ARG A 4 -19.49 15.84 23.54
N LYS A 5 -19.87 15.44 22.33
CA LYS A 5 -19.60 14.09 21.82
C LYS A 5 -18.08 13.96 21.58
N ARG A 6 -17.42 13.18 22.40
CA ARG A 6 -16.06 12.69 22.11
C ARG A 6 -16.22 11.47 21.18
N SER A 7 -15.95 11.67 19.91
CA SER A 7 -15.70 10.56 18.99
C SER A 7 -14.35 9.92 19.37
N ARG A 8 -14.38 8.72 19.89
CA ARG A 8 -13.18 7.87 20.00
C ARG A 8 -13.02 7.19 18.64
N ALA A 9 -12.07 7.67 17.86
CA ALA A 9 -11.63 6.99 16.65
C ALA A 9 -10.91 5.71 17.05
N GLY A 10 -11.36 4.57 16.55
CA GLY A 10 -10.60 3.32 16.56
C GLY A 10 -9.30 3.53 15.78
N VAL A 11 -8.22 2.94 16.26
CA VAL A 11 -6.91 3.03 15.61
C VAL A 11 -6.92 2.14 14.36
N VAL A 12 -7.45 2.69 13.28
CA VAL A 12 -7.05 2.24 11.94
C VAL A 12 -5.63 2.78 11.80
N VAL A 13 -4.63 1.92 11.65
CA VAL A 13 -3.29 2.34 11.25
C VAL A 13 -3.36 2.75 9.77
N LEU A 14 -4.05 3.82 9.50
CA LEU A 14 -3.85 4.67 8.34
C LEU A 14 -2.71 5.58 8.75
N ALA A 15 -1.55 5.39 8.15
CA ALA A 15 -0.43 6.30 8.28
C ALA A 15 -0.79 7.63 7.61
N ALA A 16 -1.61 8.45 8.29
CA ALA A 16 -1.90 9.80 7.85
C ALA A 16 -0.66 10.66 8.07
N VAL A 17 0.15 10.86 7.05
CA VAL A 17 1.22 11.85 7.03
C VAL A 17 0.58 13.22 6.90
N ALA A 18 0.38 13.94 8.00
CA ALA A 18 -0.04 15.33 7.95
C ALA A 18 1.10 16.19 7.38
N MET A 19 0.98 16.58 6.11
CA MET A 19 1.92 17.47 5.43
C MET A 19 1.52 18.92 5.65
N ALA A 20 2.29 19.66 6.45
CA ALA A 20 2.19 21.11 6.49
C ALA A 20 2.91 21.69 5.27
N ALA A 21 2.17 22.13 4.27
CA ALA A 21 2.69 22.83 3.10
C ALA A 21 3.02 24.28 3.47
N THR A 22 4.30 24.62 3.63
CA THR A 22 4.76 26.01 3.59
C THR A 22 5.02 26.40 2.14
N ALA A 23 4.15 27.24 1.57
CA ALA A 23 4.31 27.78 0.24
C ALA A 23 5.49 28.78 0.21
N PHE A 24 6.59 28.41 -0.46
CA PHE A 24 7.63 29.36 -0.89
C PHE A 24 7.45 29.64 -2.37
N THR A 25 7.08 30.87 -2.73
CA THR A 25 7.04 31.37 -4.09
C THR A 25 8.47 31.83 -4.46
N GLY A 26 9.16 31.05 -5.27
CA GLY A 26 10.41 31.42 -5.93
C GLY A 26 10.26 31.32 -7.46
N PRO A 27 11.05 32.07 -8.25
CA PRO A 27 10.85 32.21 -9.70
C PRO A 27 11.12 30.91 -10.46
N ALA A 28 10.28 30.64 -11.45
CA ALA A 28 10.39 29.51 -12.36
C ALA A 28 11.72 29.54 -13.12
N GLN A 29 12.54 28.52 -12.94
CA GLN A 29 13.73 28.27 -13.71
C GLN A 29 13.45 27.23 -14.79
N ALA A 30 13.76 27.60 -16.03
CA ALA A 30 13.52 26.80 -17.23
C ALA A 30 14.16 25.41 -17.14
N SER A 31 13.40 24.39 -17.57
CA SER A 31 13.83 23.01 -17.73
C SER A 31 15.09 22.93 -18.62
N ARG A 32 16.19 22.49 -18.01
CA ARG A 32 17.34 21.94 -18.73
C ARG A 32 17.15 20.42 -18.73
N ASP A 33 17.14 19.83 -19.91
CA ASP A 33 17.37 18.40 -20.13
C ASP A 33 18.79 18.06 -19.63
N THR A 34 18.93 17.85 -18.34
CA THR A 34 20.12 17.24 -17.76
C THR A 34 19.84 15.75 -17.62
N ALA A 35 20.66 14.91 -18.26
CA ALA A 35 20.76 13.51 -17.89
C ALA A 35 20.80 13.44 -16.35
N ALA A 36 19.80 12.78 -15.74
CA ALA A 36 19.70 12.71 -14.30
C ALA A 36 21.01 12.16 -13.75
N ALA A 37 21.73 12.97 -12.96
CA ALA A 37 22.89 12.50 -12.23
C ALA A 37 22.42 11.36 -11.29
N ALA A 38 23.28 10.35 -11.09
CA ALA A 38 23.02 9.30 -10.10
C ALA A 38 22.74 9.94 -8.75
N ALA A 39 21.70 9.49 -8.05
CA ALA A 39 21.34 10.02 -6.74
C ALA A 39 22.45 9.71 -5.72
N ASP A 40 22.74 10.68 -4.85
CA ASP A 40 23.59 10.44 -3.69
C ASP A 40 22.76 9.80 -2.57
N HIS A 41 22.80 8.47 -2.50
CA HIS A 41 22.04 7.71 -1.51
C HIS A 41 22.51 7.87 -0.05
N GLU A 42 23.58 8.64 0.21
CA GLU A 42 24.00 8.95 1.58
C GLU A 42 22.94 9.78 2.32
N ALA A 43 22.25 10.69 1.63
CA ALA A 43 21.17 11.46 2.21
C ALA A 43 19.99 10.53 2.61
N THR A 44 19.67 9.59 1.77
CA THR A 44 18.63 8.57 2.02
C THR A 44 19.03 7.69 3.20
N GLN A 45 20.29 7.25 3.27
CA GLN A 45 20.80 6.49 4.43
C GLN A 45 20.66 7.29 5.73
N ARG A 46 21.08 8.55 5.74
CA ARG A 46 20.92 9.42 6.93
C ARG A 46 19.47 9.60 7.35
N ALA A 47 18.55 9.72 6.40
CA ALA A 47 17.11 9.81 6.70
C ALA A 47 16.57 8.52 7.31
N MET A 48 17.00 7.34 6.82
CA MET A 48 16.67 6.05 7.43
C MET A 48 17.24 5.91 8.85
N ASP A 49 18.49 6.31 9.07
CA ASP A 49 19.13 6.28 10.40
C ASP A 49 18.43 7.22 11.39
N ALA A 50 17.97 8.38 10.90
CA ALA A 50 17.18 9.32 11.70
C ALA A 50 15.80 8.72 12.08
N ALA A 51 15.15 8.00 11.18
CA ALA A 51 13.89 7.31 11.47
C ALA A 51 14.07 6.22 12.55
N VAL A 52 15.18 5.47 12.49
CA VAL A 52 15.52 4.49 13.54
C VAL A 52 15.79 5.20 14.88
N THR A 53 16.50 6.33 14.85
CA THR A 53 16.72 7.15 16.04
C THR A 53 15.41 7.69 16.63
N ALA A 54 14.42 7.99 15.78
CA ALA A 54 13.07 8.38 16.19
C ALA A 54 12.21 7.21 16.69
N GLY A 55 12.73 5.98 16.70
CA GLY A 55 12.09 4.82 17.33
C GLY A 55 11.56 3.74 16.38
N VAL A 56 11.75 3.86 15.08
CA VAL A 56 11.46 2.76 14.13
C VAL A 56 12.44 1.61 14.41
N PRO A 57 11.99 0.35 14.58
CA PRO A 57 12.90 -0.75 14.94
C PRO A 57 13.98 -0.97 13.88
N GLY A 58 13.61 -1.04 12.62
CA GLY A 58 14.53 -1.21 11.50
C GLY A 58 13.86 -0.96 10.16
N ILE A 59 14.69 -0.64 9.18
CA ILE A 59 14.28 -0.29 7.81
C ILE A 59 15.14 -1.11 6.85
N THR A 60 14.53 -1.70 5.82
CA THR A 60 15.23 -2.20 4.64
C THR A 60 14.82 -1.36 3.43
N ALA A 61 15.76 -0.99 2.58
CA ALA A 61 15.48 -0.15 1.41
C ALA A 61 16.32 -0.56 0.20
N GLN A 62 15.77 -0.30 -0.96
CA GLN A 62 16.50 -0.33 -2.22
C GLN A 62 16.06 0.82 -3.12
N ALA A 63 17.02 1.55 -3.66
CA ALA A 63 16.83 2.47 -4.76
C ALA A 63 17.40 1.89 -6.06
N ARG A 64 16.87 2.36 -7.18
CA ARG A 64 17.35 2.06 -8.53
C ARG A 64 17.23 3.32 -9.37
N ASP A 65 18.34 3.78 -9.92
CA ASP A 65 18.40 4.96 -10.77
C ASP A 65 19.39 4.76 -11.93
N ALA A 66 19.85 5.85 -12.55
CA ALA A 66 20.85 5.84 -13.62
C ALA A 66 22.24 5.34 -13.14
N GLY A 67 22.56 5.48 -11.85
CA GLY A 67 23.80 5.00 -11.22
C GLY A 67 23.79 3.51 -10.91
N GLY A 68 22.61 2.87 -10.98
CA GLY A 68 22.47 1.44 -10.74
C GLY A 68 21.51 1.06 -9.65
N VAL A 69 21.93 0.17 -8.76
CA VAL A 69 21.13 -0.34 -7.65
C VAL A 69 21.87 -0.10 -6.34
N TRP A 70 21.26 0.67 -5.48
CA TRP A 70 21.68 0.84 -4.10
C TRP A 70 20.77 0.03 -3.17
N LYS A 71 21.37 -0.66 -2.19
CA LYS A 71 20.66 -1.44 -1.17
C LYS A 71 21.18 -1.11 0.20
N SER A 72 20.31 -0.85 1.13
CA SER A 72 20.69 -0.58 2.51
C SER A 72 19.67 -1.08 3.53
N ALA A 73 20.11 -1.02 4.78
CA ALA A 73 19.26 -1.26 5.94
C ALA A 73 19.76 -0.42 7.12
N SER A 74 18.85 -0.06 8.01
CA SER A 74 19.13 0.64 9.27
C SER A 74 18.41 -0.07 10.41
N GLY A 75 18.96 0.02 11.62
CA GLY A 75 18.36 -0.54 12.83
C GLY A 75 18.40 -2.07 12.90
N VAL A 76 17.46 -2.63 13.64
CA VAL A 76 17.44 -4.04 13.99
C VAL A 76 16.28 -4.81 13.36
N GLY A 77 16.56 -6.06 13.00
CA GLY A 77 15.56 -7.01 12.51
C GLY A 77 14.93 -7.86 13.61
N ASP A 78 15.58 -7.96 14.77
CA ASP A 78 15.06 -8.66 15.96
C ASP A 78 15.38 -7.84 17.22
N LEU A 79 14.36 -7.24 17.83
CA LEU A 79 14.48 -6.43 19.05
C LEU A 79 14.97 -7.25 20.26
N ARG A 80 14.72 -8.55 20.29
CA ARG A 80 15.10 -9.43 21.41
C ARG A 80 16.59 -9.76 21.37
N THR A 81 17.16 -9.95 20.16
CA THR A 81 18.56 -10.38 20.00
C THR A 81 19.49 -9.23 19.60
N GLY A 82 18.94 -8.11 19.13
CA GLY A 82 19.73 -7.04 18.53
C GLY A 82 20.26 -7.37 17.11
N ALA A 83 19.81 -8.47 16.49
CA ALA A 83 20.23 -8.83 15.14
C ALA A 83 19.87 -7.71 14.16
N PRO A 84 20.80 -7.30 13.26
CA PRO A 84 20.58 -6.18 12.35
C PRO A 84 19.49 -6.49 11.33
N ARG A 85 18.83 -5.42 10.84
CA ARG A 85 17.92 -5.51 9.70
C ARG A 85 18.67 -5.96 8.44
N GLY A 86 18.08 -6.89 7.68
CA GLY A 86 18.70 -7.41 6.44
C GLY A 86 18.38 -6.55 5.21
N ARG A 87 19.38 -6.33 4.33
CA ARG A 87 19.23 -5.54 3.09
C ARG A 87 18.36 -6.22 2.02
N ASN A 88 18.11 -7.51 2.16
CA ASN A 88 17.34 -8.31 1.20
C ASN A 88 16.12 -8.96 1.86
N ASP A 89 15.71 -8.44 3.02
CA ASP A 89 14.57 -8.97 3.75
C ASP A 89 13.31 -8.95 2.89
N ARG A 90 12.54 -10.00 3.04
CA ARG A 90 11.17 -10.09 2.55
C ARG A 90 10.23 -9.61 3.64
N PHE A 91 9.20 -8.93 3.24
CA PHE A 91 8.22 -8.32 4.14
C PHE A 91 6.82 -8.39 3.55
N ARG A 92 5.82 -8.23 4.39
CA ARG A 92 4.42 -8.10 3.97
C ARG A 92 4.23 -6.70 3.39
N VAL A 93 3.66 -6.62 2.19
CA VAL A 93 3.57 -5.32 1.50
C VAL A 93 2.30 -4.53 1.84
N GLY A 94 1.33 -5.14 2.55
CA GLY A 94 0.06 -4.47 2.83
C GLY A 94 -0.63 -4.02 1.54
N ASN A 95 -1.18 -2.82 1.53
CA ASN A 95 -2.00 -2.29 0.43
C ASN A 95 -1.24 -2.04 -0.89
N LEU A 96 0.09 -2.20 -0.96
CA LEU A 96 0.74 -2.29 -2.27
C LEU A 96 0.16 -3.47 -3.11
N THR A 97 -0.49 -4.45 -2.44
CA THR A 97 -1.27 -5.52 -3.09
C THR A 97 -2.31 -4.95 -4.06
N ASN A 98 -2.90 -3.79 -3.77
CA ASN A 98 -3.94 -3.14 -4.58
C ASN A 98 -3.45 -2.83 -6.00
N THR A 99 -2.17 -2.41 -6.13
CA THR A 99 -1.57 -2.15 -7.45
C THR A 99 -1.43 -3.45 -8.27
N PHE A 100 -1.11 -4.58 -7.64
CA PHE A 100 -1.08 -5.89 -8.31
C PHE A 100 -2.48 -6.32 -8.75
N VAL A 101 -3.48 -6.19 -7.87
CA VAL A 101 -4.89 -6.51 -8.16
C VAL A 101 -5.41 -5.66 -9.33
N ALA A 102 -5.20 -4.34 -9.28
CA ALA A 102 -5.60 -3.43 -10.33
C ALA A 102 -4.91 -3.75 -11.67
N THR A 103 -3.61 -4.06 -11.65
CA THR A 103 -2.87 -4.46 -12.86
C THR A 103 -3.48 -5.70 -13.50
N VAL A 104 -3.87 -6.71 -12.71
CA VAL A 104 -4.52 -7.94 -13.23
C VAL A 104 -5.87 -7.61 -13.87
N LEU A 105 -6.71 -6.82 -13.21
CA LEU A 105 -8.03 -6.43 -13.75
C LEU A 105 -7.89 -5.63 -15.05
N LEU A 106 -6.93 -4.71 -15.13
CA LEU A 106 -6.65 -3.96 -16.35
C LEU A 106 -6.11 -4.83 -17.49
N GLN A 107 -5.35 -5.88 -17.19
CA GLN A 107 -4.96 -6.87 -18.20
C GLN A 107 -6.17 -7.67 -18.69
N MET A 108 -7.08 -8.06 -17.79
CA MET A 108 -8.32 -8.76 -18.17
C MET A 108 -9.26 -7.87 -18.99
N GLU A 109 -9.28 -6.56 -18.71
CA GLU A 109 -10.00 -5.55 -19.49
C GLU A 109 -9.41 -5.42 -20.90
N ALA A 110 -8.08 -5.35 -21.03
CA ALA A 110 -7.40 -5.37 -22.33
C ALA A 110 -7.70 -6.64 -23.14
N GLU A 111 -7.90 -7.77 -22.46
CA GLU A 111 -8.33 -9.05 -23.05
C GLU A 111 -9.83 -9.10 -23.37
N LYS A 112 -10.59 -8.05 -23.10
CA LYS A 112 -12.04 -7.95 -23.28
C LYS A 112 -12.83 -9.00 -22.46
N ARG A 113 -12.30 -9.40 -21.34
CA ARG A 113 -12.94 -10.35 -20.41
C ARG A 113 -13.82 -9.65 -19.38
N LEU A 114 -13.63 -8.38 -19.17
CA LEU A 114 -14.45 -7.47 -18.38
C LEU A 114 -14.36 -6.06 -18.97
N ASP A 115 -15.25 -5.18 -18.53
CA ASP A 115 -15.18 -3.74 -18.74
C ASP A 115 -15.03 -3.06 -17.36
N LEU A 116 -14.21 -2.01 -17.27
CA LEU A 116 -14.08 -1.25 -16.02
C LEU A 116 -15.40 -0.60 -15.58
N ASP A 117 -16.30 -0.38 -16.52
CA ASP A 117 -17.62 0.21 -16.25
C ASP A 117 -18.71 -0.87 -16.02
N ASP A 118 -18.36 -2.18 -16.04
CA ASP A 118 -19.23 -3.22 -15.54
C ASP A 118 -19.58 -2.99 -14.08
N THR A 119 -20.83 -3.27 -13.72
CA THR A 119 -21.25 -3.16 -12.33
C THR A 119 -20.77 -4.35 -11.50
N VAL A 120 -20.54 -4.11 -10.20
CA VAL A 120 -20.22 -5.17 -9.25
C VAL A 120 -21.28 -6.27 -9.25
N GLU A 121 -22.57 -5.92 -9.38
CA GLU A 121 -23.66 -6.88 -9.49
C GLU A 121 -23.54 -7.77 -10.74
N HIS A 122 -23.08 -7.21 -11.86
CA HIS A 122 -22.87 -8.00 -13.09
C HIS A 122 -21.75 -9.03 -12.91
N ARG A 123 -20.69 -8.68 -12.19
CA ARG A 123 -19.51 -9.53 -11.99
C ARG A 123 -19.65 -10.48 -10.80
N LEU A 124 -20.29 -10.03 -9.73
CA LEU A 124 -20.51 -10.75 -8.48
C LEU A 124 -21.99 -10.68 -8.08
N PRO A 125 -22.89 -11.41 -8.79
CA PRO A 125 -24.32 -11.33 -8.55
C PRO A 125 -24.70 -11.63 -7.10
N GLY A 126 -25.44 -10.70 -6.47
CA GLY A 126 -25.97 -10.85 -5.12
C GLY A 126 -24.99 -10.61 -3.99
N VAL A 127 -23.70 -10.33 -4.27
CA VAL A 127 -22.67 -10.16 -3.23
C VAL A 127 -22.82 -8.81 -2.50
N VAL A 128 -23.04 -7.71 -3.24
CA VAL A 128 -23.15 -6.36 -2.64
C VAL A 128 -24.62 -5.95 -2.59
N ARG A 129 -25.26 -6.21 -1.43
CA ARG A 129 -26.68 -5.91 -1.18
C ARG A 129 -26.96 -5.71 0.32
N GLY A 130 -27.97 -4.93 0.63
CA GLY A 130 -28.48 -4.68 1.99
C GLY A 130 -27.93 -3.41 2.62
N ASN A 131 -28.63 -2.89 3.62
CA ASN A 131 -28.29 -1.67 4.34
C ASN A 131 -27.94 -0.48 3.42
N GLY A 132 -28.71 -0.26 2.35
CA GLY A 132 -28.45 0.79 1.38
C GLY A 132 -27.35 0.47 0.35
N ASN A 133 -26.56 -0.58 0.54
CA ASN A 133 -25.53 -1.01 -0.42
C ASN A 133 -26.17 -1.68 -1.64
N ASP A 134 -25.75 -1.27 -2.85
CA ASP A 134 -26.29 -1.77 -4.11
C ASP A 134 -25.20 -1.93 -5.17
N GLY A 135 -24.77 -3.17 -5.41
CA GLY A 135 -23.76 -3.50 -6.42
C GLY A 135 -24.12 -3.14 -7.86
N ARG A 136 -25.39 -2.83 -8.16
CA ARG A 136 -25.84 -2.35 -9.48
C ARG A 136 -25.42 -0.92 -9.77
N LYS A 137 -25.09 -0.14 -8.72
CA LYS A 137 -24.67 1.26 -8.80
C LYS A 137 -23.16 1.43 -8.77
N ILE A 138 -22.41 0.39 -8.40
CA ILE A 138 -20.95 0.43 -8.21
C ILE A 138 -20.28 -0.24 -9.39
N THR A 139 -19.31 0.41 -10.01
CA THR A 139 -18.52 -0.15 -11.11
C THR A 139 -17.19 -0.73 -10.63
N VAL A 140 -16.56 -1.59 -11.45
CA VAL A 140 -15.19 -2.09 -11.21
C VAL A 140 -14.21 -0.91 -11.08
N ARG A 141 -14.33 0.11 -11.92
CA ARG A 141 -13.54 1.35 -11.85
C ARG A 141 -13.66 2.03 -10.49
N GLN A 142 -14.86 2.11 -9.96
CA GLN A 142 -15.12 2.75 -8.66
C GLN A 142 -14.61 1.94 -7.47
N LEU A 143 -14.46 0.63 -7.61
CA LEU A 143 -13.70 -0.17 -6.64
C LEU A 143 -12.23 0.22 -6.69
N LEU A 144 -11.62 0.23 -7.89
CA LEU A 144 -10.18 0.44 -8.07
C LEU A 144 -9.69 1.86 -7.73
N ASN A 145 -10.55 2.88 -7.80
CA ASN A 145 -10.21 4.25 -7.40
C ASN A 145 -10.83 4.67 -6.06
N HIS A 146 -11.38 3.73 -5.31
CA HIS A 146 -12.01 3.96 -4.00
C HIS A 146 -13.11 5.03 -3.99
N SER A 147 -13.91 5.11 -5.07
CA SER A 147 -15.09 5.97 -5.13
C SER A 147 -16.43 5.20 -5.03
N SER A 148 -16.40 3.97 -4.56
CA SER A 148 -17.58 3.10 -4.43
C SER A 148 -18.58 3.53 -3.35
N GLY A 149 -18.10 4.23 -2.31
CA GLY A 149 -18.88 4.56 -1.11
C GLY A 149 -19.02 3.40 -0.11
N LEU A 150 -18.44 2.23 -0.37
CA LEU A 150 -18.51 1.09 0.55
C LEU A 150 -17.72 1.36 1.83
N PHE A 151 -18.31 0.98 2.96
CA PHE A 151 -17.65 1.05 4.26
C PHE A 151 -16.39 0.18 4.29
N ASP A 152 -15.32 0.65 4.93
CA ASP A 152 -14.11 -0.12 5.14
C ASP A 152 -14.29 -1.10 6.29
N TYR A 153 -14.25 -2.41 6.04
CA TYR A 153 -14.40 -3.43 7.07
C TYR A 153 -13.36 -3.33 8.19
N LEU A 154 -12.16 -2.77 7.91
CA LEU A 154 -11.14 -2.53 8.94
C LEU A 154 -11.54 -1.42 9.93
N ALA A 155 -12.48 -0.54 9.56
CA ALA A 155 -13.00 0.50 10.44
C ALA A 155 -14.16 0.01 11.33
N ASP A 156 -14.62 -1.24 11.16
CA ASP A 156 -15.62 -1.84 12.04
C ASP A 156 -15.02 -2.10 13.44
N LYS A 157 -15.74 -1.66 14.46
CA LYS A 157 -15.25 -1.72 15.83
C LYS A 157 -15.03 -3.15 16.32
N GLU A 158 -15.99 -4.04 16.06
CA GLU A 158 -15.92 -5.45 16.52
C GLU A 158 -14.81 -6.19 15.78
N TYR A 159 -14.68 -5.92 14.48
CA TYR A 159 -13.59 -6.45 13.68
C TYR A 159 -12.22 -5.98 14.18
N GLY A 160 -12.08 -4.69 14.50
CA GLY A 160 -10.85 -4.10 15.04
C GLY A 160 -10.46 -4.72 16.38
N GLU A 161 -11.41 -4.79 17.33
CA GLU A 161 -11.20 -5.40 18.64
C GLU A 161 -10.88 -6.91 18.57
N THR A 162 -11.35 -7.59 17.53
CA THR A 162 -11.12 -9.03 17.33
C THR A 162 -9.81 -9.33 16.62
N TYR A 163 -9.49 -8.59 15.52
CA TYR A 163 -8.44 -8.99 14.59
C TYR A 163 -7.28 -8.00 14.48
N LEU A 164 -7.38 -6.79 15.07
CA LEU A 164 -6.36 -5.75 14.86
C LEU A 164 -5.71 -5.28 16.16
N GLU A 165 -6.36 -5.44 17.32
CA GLU A 165 -5.93 -4.82 18.55
C GLU A 165 -5.83 -5.83 19.71
N GLY A 166 -4.89 -5.56 20.62
CA GLY A 166 -4.80 -6.16 21.93
C GLY A 166 -4.85 -7.69 21.98
N ASP A 167 -5.55 -8.20 22.98
CA ASP A 167 -5.74 -9.63 23.18
C ASP A 167 -6.58 -10.29 22.08
N GLY A 168 -7.44 -9.54 21.40
CA GLY A 168 -8.21 -10.02 20.26
C GLY A 168 -7.26 -10.48 19.16
N TYR A 169 -6.38 -9.58 18.70
CA TYR A 169 -5.37 -9.94 17.69
C TYR A 169 -4.53 -11.16 18.13
N LEU A 170 -4.01 -11.15 19.35
CA LEU A 170 -3.15 -12.25 19.84
C LEU A 170 -3.85 -13.61 19.83
N ARG A 171 -5.17 -13.64 20.09
CA ARG A 171 -5.97 -14.87 20.03
C ARG A 171 -6.32 -15.32 18.63
N HIS A 172 -6.60 -14.35 17.73
CA HIS A 172 -7.20 -14.59 16.42
C HIS A 172 -6.24 -14.44 15.24
N ARG A 173 -4.96 -14.05 15.44
CA ARG A 173 -3.98 -13.83 14.36
C ARG A 173 -3.70 -15.03 13.48
N TYR A 174 -4.06 -16.23 13.91
CA TYR A 174 -3.90 -17.47 13.15
C TYR A 174 -5.20 -17.95 12.49
N ASP A 175 -6.30 -17.29 12.73
CA ASP A 175 -7.59 -17.65 12.15
C ASP A 175 -7.58 -17.48 10.63
N THR A 176 -8.25 -18.42 9.95
CA THR A 176 -8.50 -18.31 8.52
C THR A 176 -9.76 -17.49 8.28
N LEU A 177 -9.63 -16.35 7.60
CA LEU A 177 -10.76 -15.52 7.19
C LEU A 177 -11.04 -15.70 5.70
N ARG A 178 -12.33 -15.91 5.38
CA ARG A 178 -12.80 -15.91 4.00
C ARG A 178 -13.12 -14.48 3.55
N PRO A 179 -12.90 -14.14 2.26
CA PRO A 179 -13.19 -12.79 1.76
C PRO A 179 -14.63 -12.37 2.00
N GLU A 180 -15.60 -13.28 1.86
CA GLU A 180 -17.03 -12.98 2.06
C GLU A 180 -17.36 -12.56 3.50
N GLN A 181 -16.61 -13.03 4.50
CA GLN A 181 -16.82 -12.63 5.89
C GLN A 181 -16.48 -11.13 6.07
N ARG A 182 -15.40 -10.64 5.45
CA ARG A 182 -15.00 -9.23 5.48
C ARG A 182 -15.96 -8.34 4.71
N VAL A 183 -16.38 -8.79 3.52
CA VAL A 183 -17.43 -8.10 2.75
C VAL A 183 -18.71 -7.99 3.58
N LYS A 184 -19.12 -9.07 4.27
CA LYS A 184 -20.31 -9.05 5.15
C LYS A 184 -20.20 -8.04 6.28
N VAL A 185 -19.01 -7.88 6.89
CA VAL A 185 -18.77 -6.83 7.90
C VAL A 185 -19.01 -5.45 7.30
N ALA A 186 -18.43 -5.15 6.14
CA ALA A 186 -18.64 -3.86 5.48
C ALA A 186 -20.12 -3.59 5.16
N LEU A 187 -20.83 -4.61 4.65
CA LEU A 187 -22.24 -4.49 4.27
C LEU A 187 -23.21 -4.48 5.47
N SER A 188 -22.75 -4.65 6.70
CA SER A 188 -23.56 -4.40 7.90
C SER A 188 -23.71 -2.90 8.20
N HIS A 189 -22.94 -2.05 7.52
CA HIS A 189 -22.97 -0.60 7.61
C HIS A 189 -23.65 0.01 6.38
N ASP A 190 -24.19 1.23 6.54
CA ASP A 190 -24.68 2.04 5.43
C ASP A 190 -23.50 2.47 4.53
N PRO A 191 -23.72 2.70 3.22
CA PRO A 191 -22.71 3.31 2.37
C PRO A 191 -22.36 4.72 2.86
N LEU A 192 -21.08 5.10 2.74
CA LEU A 192 -20.58 6.39 3.20
C LEU A 192 -21.07 7.56 2.33
N PHE A 193 -21.34 7.28 1.05
CA PHE A 193 -21.83 8.23 0.04
C PHE A 193 -22.30 7.47 -1.21
N GLU A 194 -22.97 8.17 -2.14
CA GLU A 194 -23.37 7.60 -3.42
C GLU A 194 -22.15 7.29 -4.29
N PRO A 195 -22.10 6.13 -4.98
CA PRO A 195 -20.97 5.73 -5.82
C PRO A 195 -20.56 6.81 -6.83
N GLY A 196 -19.27 7.12 -6.89
CA GLY A 196 -18.70 8.14 -7.76
C GLY A 196 -18.67 9.54 -7.19
N ALA A 197 -19.25 9.80 -6.01
CA ALA A 197 -19.35 11.15 -5.46
C ALA A 197 -18.01 11.72 -4.97
N ARG A 198 -17.13 10.89 -4.44
CA ARG A 198 -15.80 11.28 -3.95
C ARG A 198 -14.91 10.05 -3.74
N HIS A 199 -13.62 10.29 -3.51
CA HIS A 199 -12.69 9.28 -3.00
C HIS A 199 -12.91 9.06 -1.48
N SER A 200 -12.82 7.81 -1.05
CA SER A 200 -12.61 7.40 0.33
C SER A 200 -12.07 5.98 0.34
N PHE A 201 -10.85 5.83 0.80
CA PHE A 201 -10.17 4.53 0.81
C PHE A 201 -11.00 3.49 1.57
N SER A 202 -11.11 2.28 1.03
CA SER A 202 -11.81 1.16 1.66
C SER A 202 -11.20 -0.17 1.20
N ASN A 203 -10.68 -0.93 2.13
CA ASN A 203 -10.14 -2.27 1.88
C ASN A 203 -11.20 -3.25 1.35
N THR A 204 -12.48 -2.97 1.56
CA THR A 204 -13.60 -3.75 1.01
C THR A 204 -13.58 -3.75 -0.52
N ASN A 205 -13.17 -2.64 -1.13
CA ASN A 205 -13.07 -2.53 -2.58
C ASN A 205 -12.07 -3.54 -3.18
N ASP A 206 -10.92 -3.69 -2.54
CA ASP A 206 -9.84 -4.55 -3.03
C ASP A 206 -10.19 -6.03 -2.85
N VAL A 207 -10.89 -6.37 -1.76
CA VAL A 207 -11.44 -7.71 -1.56
C VAL A 207 -12.45 -8.04 -2.68
N LEU A 208 -13.34 -7.12 -3.02
CA LEU A 208 -14.30 -7.31 -4.12
C LEU A 208 -13.59 -7.38 -5.48
N ALA A 209 -12.56 -6.54 -5.71
CA ALA A 209 -11.75 -6.57 -6.92
C ALA A 209 -11.04 -7.92 -7.10
N ALA A 210 -10.46 -8.49 -6.04
CA ALA A 210 -9.85 -9.81 -6.06
C ALA A 210 -10.89 -10.94 -6.33
N LEU A 211 -12.10 -10.85 -5.76
CA LEU A 211 -13.20 -11.77 -6.09
C LEU A 211 -13.62 -11.66 -7.56
N ILE A 212 -13.62 -10.44 -8.13
CA ILE A 212 -13.90 -10.25 -9.57
C ILE A 212 -12.80 -10.90 -10.44
N ILE A 213 -11.53 -10.82 -10.02
CA ILE A 213 -10.43 -11.54 -10.69
C ILE A 213 -10.74 -13.05 -10.74
N GLU A 214 -11.09 -13.66 -9.60
CA GLU A 214 -11.40 -15.08 -9.55
C GLU A 214 -12.60 -15.47 -10.44
N ARG A 215 -13.65 -14.68 -10.37
CA ARG A 215 -14.87 -14.90 -11.17
C ARG A 215 -14.59 -14.77 -12.66
N THR A 216 -13.80 -13.80 -13.07
CA THR A 216 -13.43 -13.52 -14.46
C THR A 216 -12.38 -14.51 -14.96
N GLY A 217 -11.38 -14.82 -14.13
CA GLY A 217 -10.24 -15.68 -14.44
C GLY A 217 -10.59 -17.18 -14.42
N GLY A 218 -11.56 -17.59 -13.61
CA GLY A 218 -11.85 -18.99 -13.33
C GLY A 218 -10.74 -19.70 -12.55
N ARG A 219 -9.85 -18.92 -11.89
CA ARG A 219 -8.73 -19.38 -11.08
C ARG A 219 -8.65 -18.51 -9.83
N ARG A 220 -7.88 -18.97 -8.84
CA ARG A 220 -7.59 -18.16 -7.65
C ARG A 220 -6.88 -16.87 -8.05
N TYR A 221 -7.16 -15.77 -7.34
CA TYR A 221 -6.56 -14.49 -7.65
C TYR A 221 -5.03 -14.53 -7.53
N GLU A 222 -4.50 -15.29 -6.58
CA GLU A 222 -3.06 -15.47 -6.39
C GLU A 222 -2.39 -16.15 -7.59
N ASP A 223 -3.10 -17.06 -8.26
CA ASP A 223 -2.63 -17.71 -9.50
C ASP A 223 -2.60 -16.72 -10.67
N GLU A 224 -3.60 -15.84 -10.77
CA GLU A 224 -3.62 -14.78 -11.77
C GLU A 224 -2.48 -13.77 -11.55
N VAL A 225 -2.28 -13.29 -10.32
CA VAL A 225 -1.15 -12.41 -9.97
C VAL A 225 0.19 -13.08 -10.30
N ARG A 226 0.35 -14.34 -9.88
CA ARG A 226 1.59 -15.10 -10.14
C ARG A 226 1.87 -15.24 -11.64
N ASN A 227 0.86 -15.61 -12.42
CA ASN A 227 1.06 -15.93 -13.85
C ASN A 227 1.19 -14.65 -14.70
N ARG A 228 0.52 -13.56 -14.33
CA ARG A 228 0.45 -12.33 -15.11
C ARG A 228 1.53 -11.30 -14.74
N ILE A 229 2.03 -11.34 -13.51
CA ILE A 229 2.95 -10.32 -13.01
C ILE A 229 4.25 -10.98 -12.48
N ILE A 230 4.15 -11.87 -11.48
CA ILE A 230 5.32 -12.39 -10.77
C ILE A 230 6.25 -13.15 -11.72
N LYS A 231 5.73 -14.11 -12.46
CA LYS A 231 6.52 -14.92 -13.40
C LYS A 231 7.09 -14.10 -14.57
N PRO A 232 6.29 -13.28 -15.29
CA PRO A 232 6.80 -12.50 -16.43
C PRO A 232 7.91 -11.52 -16.03
N LEU A 233 7.83 -10.93 -14.84
CA LEU A 233 8.86 -10.02 -14.34
C LEU A 233 9.99 -10.73 -13.59
N GLY A 234 9.86 -12.03 -13.31
CA GLY A 234 10.82 -12.81 -12.53
C GLY A 234 11.00 -12.28 -11.10
N LEU A 235 9.89 -11.95 -10.42
CA LEU A 235 9.88 -11.45 -9.05
C LEU A 235 10.06 -12.61 -8.08
N LYS A 236 11.31 -12.95 -7.76
CA LYS A 236 11.66 -14.18 -7.02
C LYS A 236 11.37 -14.12 -5.52
N ALA A 237 11.25 -12.93 -4.97
CA ALA A 237 10.93 -12.69 -3.56
C ALA A 237 9.44 -12.41 -3.34
N THR A 238 8.64 -12.33 -4.41
CA THR A 238 7.21 -11.98 -4.37
C THR A 238 6.35 -13.23 -4.40
N SER A 239 5.40 -13.32 -3.47
CA SER A 239 4.46 -14.44 -3.37
C SER A 239 3.19 -14.06 -2.62
N ASN A 240 2.11 -14.80 -2.88
CA ASN A 240 0.91 -14.80 -2.05
C ASN A 240 0.99 -16.04 -1.14
N PRO A 241 1.14 -15.89 0.17
CA PRO A 241 1.41 -17.01 1.08
C PRO A 241 0.16 -17.85 1.41
N GLY A 242 -1.04 -17.41 1.03
CA GLY A 242 -2.29 -18.09 1.33
C GLY A 242 -2.57 -18.13 2.83
N LYS A 243 -2.51 -19.31 3.44
CA LYS A 243 -2.70 -19.49 4.90
C LYS A 243 -1.39 -19.61 5.67
N ASN A 244 -0.24 -19.52 5.00
CA ASN A 244 1.05 -19.62 5.69
C ASN A 244 1.23 -18.43 6.64
N ILE A 245 1.59 -18.73 7.87
CA ILE A 245 1.78 -17.73 8.92
C ILE A 245 3.18 -17.13 8.91
N HIS A 246 4.16 -17.79 8.28
CA HIS A 246 5.56 -17.42 8.30
C HIS A 246 5.96 -16.54 7.12
N LEU A 247 6.93 -15.66 7.35
CA LEU A 247 7.66 -14.98 6.28
C LEU A 247 8.73 -15.92 5.72
N PRO A 248 8.92 -15.97 4.38
CA PRO A 248 10.05 -16.68 3.79
C PRO A 248 11.37 -15.96 4.07
N GLU A 249 12.43 -16.72 4.34
CA GLU A 249 13.77 -16.17 4.53
C GLU A 249 14.41 -15.64 3.22
N PRO A 250 15.27 -14.59 3.27
CA PRO A 250 15.60 -13.83 4.48
C PRO A 250 14.47 -12.88 4.87
N SER A 251 14.22 -12.74 6.17
CA SER A 251 13.21 -11.85 6.72
C SER A 251 13.58 -11.40 8.14
N SER A 252 13.00 -10.29 8.57
CA SER A 252 13.09 -9.81 9.95
C SER A 252 11.79 -10.02 10.69
N ARG A 253 11.82 -9.85 12.02
CA ARG A 253 10.60 -9.85 12.84
C ARG A 253 9.82 -8.57 12.62
N GLY A 254 8.50 -8.68 12.70
CA GLY A 254 7.56 -7.56 12.63
C GLY A 254 6.99 -7.22 14.00
N TYR A 255 6.83 -5.93 14.28
CA TYR A 255 6.43 -5.42 15.58
C TYR A 255 5.21 -4.50 15.49
N SER A 256 4.37 -4.53 16.52
CA SER A 256 3.22 -3.62 16.63
C SER A 256 3.01 -3.17 18.07
N LYS A 257 2.40 -1.99 18.23
CA LYS A 257 1.91 -1.46 19.49
C LYS A 257 0.42 -1.80 19.61
N LEU A 258 0.13 -3.06 19.97
CA LEU A 258 -1.23 -3.62 19.96
C LEU A 258 -2.17 -3.02 20.99
N PHE A 259 -1.62 -2.44 22.06
CA PHE A 259 -2.41 -2.00 23.21
C PHE A 259 -2.41 -0.47 23.33
N PRO A 260 -3.47 0.23 22.92
CA PRO A 260 -3.55 1.69 23.06
C PRO A 260 -3.41 2.19 24.50
N SER A 261 -3.78 1.34 25.48
CA SER A 261 -3.60 1.62 26.92
C SER A 261 -2.16 1.46 27.43
N ALA A 262 -1.27 0.86 26.65
CA ALA A 262 0.14 0.64 26.94
C ALA A 262 0.99 1.00 25.70
N PRO A 263 1.13 2.31 25.35
CA PRO A 263 1.72 2.76 24.11
C PRO A 263 3.21 2.43 23.97
N ASP A 264 3.89 2.13 25.06
CA ASP A 264 5.31 1.73 25.07
C ASP A 264 5.50 0.21 24.93
N ARG A 265 4.42 -0.56 25.03
CA ARG A 265 4.47 -2.00 24.83
C ARG A 265 4.59 -2.32 23.35
N ILE A 266 5.63 -3.09 23.02
CA ILE A 266 5.89 -3.59 21.66
C ILE A 266 5.69 -5.08 21.65
N ASP A 267 4.81 -5.55 20.77
CA ASP A 267 4.49 -6.97 20.60
C ASP A 267 5.10 -7.50 19.30
N ASP A 268 5.62 -8.72 19.34
CA ASP A 268 6.06 -9.45 18.13
C ASP A 268 4.83 -10.01 17.41
N VAL A 269 4.62 -9.51 16.21
CA VAL A 269 3.49 -9.85 15.34
C VAL A 269 3.94 -10.49 14.02
N THR A 270 5.17 -11.02 14.00
CA THR A 270 5.79 -11.62 12.79
C THR A 270 4.91 -12.69 12.17
N GLU A 271 4.32 -13.53 13.01
CA GLU A 271 3.47 -14.64 12.56
C GLU A 271 2.00 -14.24 12.58
N MET A 272 1.38 -14.25 11.41
CA MET A 272 -0.05 -14.06 11.22
C MET A 272 -0.55 -14.83 9.99
N ASN A 273 -1.79 -15.31 10.03
CA ASN A 273 -2.38 -15.97 8.87
C ASN A 273 -2.66 -14.95 7.76
N ALA A 274 -1.98 -15.11 6.63
CA ALA A 274 -2.06 -14.15 5.54
C ALA A 274 -3.44 -14.07 4.88
N SER A 275 -4.33 -15.06 5.09
CA SER A 275 -5.72 -14.96 4.62
C SER A 275 -6.48 -13.78 5.23
N GLN A 276 -5.99 -13.21 6.33
CA GLN A 276 -6.57 -12.01 6.93
C GLN A 276 -6.37 -10.76 6.06
N GLY A 277 -5.36 -10.74 5.19
CA GLY A 277 -5.11 -9.69 4.21
C GLY A 277 -5.45 -10.07 2.76
N TRP A 278 -6.14 -11.19 2.53
CA TRP A 278 -6.42 -11.71 1.19
C TRP A 278 -7.03 -10.65 0.27
N GLY A 279 -6.37 -10.39 -0.86
CA GLY A 279 -6.82 -9.45 -1.89
C GLY A 279 -6.51 -7.98 -1.64
N ASN A 280 -6.20 -7.58 -0.39
CA ASN A 280 -5.88 -6.19 -0.04
C ASN A 280 -4.55 -6.01 0.71
N GLY A 281 -3.87 -7.11 1.10
CA GLY A 281 -2.66 -6.97 1.92
C GLY A 281 -1.86 -8.25 2.15
N ASP A 282 -2.13 -9.32 1.40
CA ASP A 282 -1.53 -10.64 1.63
C ASP A 282 -0.20 -10.89 0.88
N ILE A 283 0.20 -10.02 -0.04
CA ILE A 283 1.45 -10.22 -0.78
C ILE A 283 2.66 -10.04 0.15
N ILE A 284 3.62 -10.93 0.00
CA ILE A 284 4.98 -10.80 0.52
C ILE A 284 5.90 -10.45 -0.64
N SER A 285 6.83 -9.50 -0.45
CA SER A 285 7.80 -9.10 -1.49
C SER A 285 9.13 -8.66 -0.88
N SER A 286 9.98 -8.05 -1.67
CA SER A 286 11.21 -7.36 -1.30
C SER A 286 11.28 -6.00 -1.99
N ALA A 287 12.12 -5.10 -1.49
CA ALA A 287 12.34 -3.81 -2.11
C ALA A 287 12.82 -3.92 -3.59
N ASP A 288 13.63 -4.94 -3.92
CA ASP A 288 14.06 -5.21 -5.30
C ASP A 288 12.89 -5.54 -6.23
N ASP A 289 12.05 -6.49 -5.81
CA ASP A 289 10.92 -6.92 -6.62
C ASP A 289 9.87 -5.81 -6.78
N LEU A 290 9.62 -5.02 -5.74
CA LEU A 290 8.72 -3.86 -5.80
C LEU A 290 9.24 -2.80 -6.79
N ASN A 291 10.52 -2.44 -6.73
CA ASN A 291 11.13 -1.50 -7.69
C ASN A 291 11.02 -2.01 -9.14
N ARG A 292 11.24 -3.32 -9.35
CA ARG A 292 11.07 -3.94 -10.67
C ARG A 292 9.62 -3.89 -11.15
N PHE A 293 8.67 -4.14 -10.26
CA PHE A 293 7.26 -4.11 -10.57
C PHE A 293 6.79 -2.69 -10.92
N TYR A 294 6.99 -1.70 -10.03
CA TYR A 294 6.53 -0.32 -10.26
C TYR A 294 7.21 0.31 -11.46
N GLY A 295 8.53 0.15 -11.60
CA GLY A 295 9.25 0.64 -12.76
C GLY A 295 8.82 -0.03 -14.07
N ALA A 296 8.46 -1.32 -14.08
CA ALA A 296 7.94 -1.99 -15.26
C ALA A 296 6.50 -1.54 -15.59
N LEU A 297 5.67 -1.35 -14.57
CA LEU A 297 4.28 -0.92 -14.70
C LEU A 297 4.19 0.46 -15.37
N VAL A 298 4.85 1.46 -14.79
CA VAL A 298 4.80 2.84 -15.27
C VAL A 298 5.41 2.98 -16.68
N ARG A 299 6.41 2.16 -17.02
CA ARG A 299 6.96 2.10 -18.38
C ARG A 299 6.09 1.31 -19.38
N GLY A 300 4.89 0.90 -19.03
CA GLY A 300 3.96 0.22 -19.92
C GLY A 300 4.35 -1.21 -20.31
N LYS A 301 5.17 -1.89 -19.49
CA LYS A 301 5.57 -3.28 -19.78
C LYS A 301 4.51 -4.32 -19.39
N LEU A 302 3.55 -3.93 -18.56
CA LEU A 302 2.50 -4.82 -18.04
C LEU A 302 1.13 -4.53 -18.63
N LEU A 303 0.90 -3.30 -19.09
CA LEU A 303 -0.39 -2.82 -19.60
C LEU A 303 -0.24 -2.20 -20.99
N PRO A 304 -1.20 -2.42 -21.90
CA PRO A 304 -1.31 -1.60 -23.12
C PRO A 304 -1.53 -0.12 -22.78
N ALA A 305 -1.22 0.76 -23.72
CA ALA A 305 -1.25 2.21 -23.49
C ALA A 305 -2.61 2.74 -22.99
N ALA A 306 -3.73 2.18 -23.48
CA ALA A 306 -5.06 2.59 -23.06
C ALA A 306 -5.33 2.25 -21.57
N GLN A 307 -4.98 1.04 -21.14
CA GLN A 307 -5.15 0.59 -19.76
C GLN A 307 -4.20 1.30 -18.82
N LEU A 308 -2.94 1.53 -19.23
CA LEU A 308 -2.00 2.31 -18.44
C LEU A 308 -2.51 3.75 -18.27
N LYS A 309 -3.01 4.38 -19.34
CA LYS A 309 -3.63 5.71 -19.23
C LYS A 309 -4.82 5.71 -18.28
N ALA A 310 -5.69 4.71 -18.35
CA ALA A 310 -6.82 4.57 -17.42
C ALA A 310 -6.33 4.43 -15.97
N MET A 311 -5.31 3.61 -15.72
CA MET A 311 -4.70 3.42 -14.40
C MET A 311 -4.14 4.72 -13.81
N LEU A 312 -3.48 5.51 -14.64
CA LEU A 312 -2.82 6.76 -14.25
C LEU A 312 -3.74 8.00 -14.32
N THR A 313 -5.01 7.82 -14.68
CA THR A 313 -6.02 8.89 -14.58
C THR A 313 -6.53 8.96 -13.15
N THR A 314 -6.23 10.05 -12.46
CA THR A 314 -6.46 10.20 -11.02
C THR A 314 -7.69 11.04 -10.69
N ILE A 315 -8.23 10.81 -9.49
CA ILE A 315 -9.18 11.67 -8.79
C ILE A 315 -8.50 12.21 -7.54
N ASP A 316 -8.97 13.36 -7.04
CA ASP A 316 -8.40 13.97 -5.83
C ASP A 316 -8.54 13.03 -4.63
N ASN A 317 -7.48 12.95 -3.81
CA ASN A 317 -7.50 12.27 -2.53
C ASN A 317 -7.65 13.33 -1.41
N PRO A 318 -8.87 13.52 -0.86
CA PRO A 318 -9.10 14.55 0.14
C PRO A 318 -8.42 14.29 1.48
N ASP A 319 -8.05 13.02 1.75
CA ASP A 319 -7.38 12.63 2.99
C ASP A 319 -5.89 13.01 2.99
N PHE A 320 -5.32 13.25 1.78
CA PHE A 320 -3.91 13.64 1.59
C PHE A 320 -3.80 14.82 0.61
N PRO A 321 -3.80 16.07 1.12
CA PRO A 321 -3.66 17.25 0.28
C PRO A 321 -2.43 17.19 -0.63
N GLY A 322 -2.63 17.34 -1.94
CA GLY A 322 -1.58 17.24 -2.95
C GLY A 322 -1.35 15.83 -3.51
N ALA A 323 -2.00 14.81 -2.95
CA ALA A 323 -2.06 13.48 -3.52
C ALA A 323 -3.33 13.28 -4.35
N SER A 324 -3.27 12.33 -5.29
CA SER A 324 -4.42 11.89 -6.07
C SER A 324 -4.34 10.38 -6.30
N TYR A 325 -5.48 9.74 -6.50
CA TYR A 325 -5.59 8.28 -6.58
C TYR A 325 -6.08 7.86 -7.98
N GLY A 326 -5.34 6.98 -8.62
CA GLY A 326 -5.68 6.35 -9.90
C GLY A 326 -6.44 5.03 -9.70
N LEU A 327 -6.16 4.02 -10.50
CA LEU A 327 -6.72 2.67 -10.32
C LEU A 327 -5.70 1.80 -9.59
N GLY A 328 -5.77 1.77 -8.25
CA GLY A 328 -4.85 1.02 -7.39
C GLY A 328 -3.42 1.56 -7.39
N ILE A 329 -3.22 2.83 -7.68
CA ILE A 329 -1.93 3.54 -7.62
C ILE A 329 -2.16 5.00 -7.26
N GLU A 330 -1.23 5.59 -6.54
CA GLU A 330 -1.30 6.97 -6.10
C GLU A 330 -0.28 7.86 -6.82
N ARG A 331 -0.57 9.16 -6.86
CA ARG A 331 0.30 10.18 -7.41
C ARG A 331 0.51 11.30 -6.40
N PHE A 332 1.77 11.68 -6.20
CA PHE A 332 2.14 12.79 -5.32
C PHE A 332 3.30 13.59 -5.92
N THR A 333 3.28 14.92 -5.73
CA THR A 333 4.40 15.79 -6.15
C THR A 333 5.12 16.32 -4.92
N LEU A 334 6.41 15.98 -4.81
CA LEU A 334 7.29 16.46 -3.75
C LEU A 334 7.53 17.96 -3.84
N GLY A 335 7.93 18.59 -2.74
CA GLY A 335 8.19 20.04 -2.69
C GLY A 335 9.27 20.54 -3.66
N CYS A 336 10.14 19.66 -4.16
CA CYS A 336 11.12 19.96 -5.21
C CYS A 336 10.56 19.86 -6.64
N GLY A 337 9.28 19.55 -6.82
CA GLY A 337 8.62 19.42 -8.11
C GLY A 337 8.69 18.02 -8.73
N THR A 338 9.40 17.07 -8.11
CA THR A 338 9.43 15.67 -8.59
C THR A 338 8.09 15.00 -8.30
N THR A 339 7.45 14.49 -9.35
CA THR A 339 6.22 13.73 -9.24
C THR A 339 6.51 12.24 -9.17
N LEU A 340 5.85 11.57 -8.24
CA LEU A 340 5.98 10.14 -7.99
C LEU A 340 4.65 9.43 -8.24
N TRP A 341 4.74 8.25 -8.85
CA TRP A 341 3.72 7.21 -8.78
C TRP A 341 4.11 6.25 -7.69
N TYR A 342 3.22 5.98 -6.75
CA TYR A 342 3.53 5.20 -5.57
C TYR A 342 2.32 4.42 -5.05
N HIS A 343 2.55 3.55 -4.12
CA HIS A 343 1.57 3.07 -3.16
C HIS A 343 2.29 2.79 -1.84
N ASP A 344 1.61 3.03 -0.74
CA ASP A 344 2.03 2.59 0.58
C ASP A 344 1.15 1.44 1.08
N GLY A 345 1.57 0.80 2.14
CA GLY A 345 0.80 -0.28 2.74
C GLY A 345 1.20 -0.57 4.16
N GLY A 346 0.19 -0.66 5.01
CA GLY A 346 0.34 -1.10 6.38
C GLY A 346 -0.28 -2.48 6.60
N THR A 347 0.40 -3.29 7.39
CA THR A 347 -0.15 -4.52 7.96
C THR A 347 0.53 -4.77 9.30
N MET A 348 0.11 -5.79 10.04
CA MET A 348 0.75 -6.13 11.31
C MET A 348 2.24 -6.35 11.11
N GLY A 349 3.05 -5.52 11.78
CA GLY A 349 4.51 -5.61 11.79
C GLY A 349 5.23 -5.07 10.55
N SER A 350 4.53 -4.34 9.67
CA SER A 350 5.13 -3.79 8.46
C SER A 350 4.46 -2.49 8.02
N ILE A 351 5.25 -1.50 7.63
CA ILE A 351 4.85 -0.34 6.81
C ILE A 351 5.75 -0.36 5.59
N ALA A 352 5.19 -0.71 4.45
CA ALA A 352 5.90 -0.78 3.17
C ALA A 352 5.56 0.42 2.29
N PHE A 353 6.53 0.85 1.50
CA PHE A 353 6.38 1.92 0.53
C PHE A 353 7.12 1.59 -0.76
N ALA A 354 6.53 1.89 -1.91
CA ALA A 354 7.22 1.79 -3.19
C ALA A 354 6.81 2.93 -4.11
N ALA A 355 7.78 3.63 -4.64
CA ALA A 355 7.60 4.78 -5.52
C ALA A 355 8.50 4.71 -6.75
N THR A 356 8.06 5.37 -7.81
CA THR A 356 8.84 5.58 -9.02
C THR A 356 8.54 6.97 -9.60
N THR A 357 9.52 7.59 -10.25
CA THR A 357 9.31 8.79 -11.06
C THR A 357 8.35 8.51 -12.22
N GLU A 358 7.77 9.55 -12.82
CA GLU A 358 6.80 9.43 -13.93
C GLU A 358 7.37 8.67 -15.15
N ASP A 359 8.66 8.74 -15.41
CA ASP A 359 9.33 7.99 -16.45
C ASP A 359 9.69 6.55 -16.07
N GLY A 360 9.45 6.16 -14.83
CA GLY A 360 9.73 4.83 -14.31
C GLY A 360 11.22 4.48 -14.22
N ARG A 361 12.14 5.45 -14.18
CA ARG A 361 13.59 5.22 -14.21
C ARG A 361 14.27 5.37 -12.86
N HIS A 362 13.69 6.13 -11.95
CA HIS A 362 14.17 6.23 -10.58
C HIS A 362 13.10 5.63 -9.65
N GLN A 363 13.47 4.60 -8.90
CA GLN A 363 12.59 3.88 -7.98
C GLN A 363 13.20 3.84 -6.59
N LEU A 364 12.36 3.89 -5.58
CA LEU A 364 12.67 3.58 -4.19
C LEU A 364 11.58 2.68 -3.61
N ALA A 365 11.98 1.58 -2.99
CA ALA A 365 11.08 0.79 -2.15
C ALA A 365 11.76 0.51 -0.81
N PHE A 366 10.96 0.53 0.27
CA PHE A 366 11.43 0.25 1.62
C PHE A 366 10.31 -0.31 2.51
N ASP A 367 10.72 -0.88 3.64
CA ASP A 367 9.83 -1.41 4.66
C ASP A 367 10.36 -1.13 6.06
N TYR A 368 9.48 -0.72 6.93
CA TYR A 368 9.67 -0.65 8.38
C TYR A 368 9.14 -1.94 9.00
N ASN A 369 9.95 -2.59 9.84
CA ASN A 369 9.47 -3.75 10.60
C ASN A 369 8.71 -3.37 11.88
N GLY A 370 7.97 -2.27 11.83
CA GLY A 370 7.09 -1.75 12.88
C GLY A 370 5.90 -1.03 12.28
N THR A 371 4.78 -0.95 13.02
CA THR A 371 3.55 -0.27 12.57
C THR A 371 3.48 1.20 13.00
N TRP A 372 4.62 1.85 13.22
CA TRP A 372 4.74 3.26 13.60
C TRP A 372 5.93 3.92 12.90
N GLY A 373 6.02 5.25 12.97
CA GLY A 373 7.08 6.03 12.33
C GLY A 373 6.76 6.51 10.92
N ALA A 374 5.49 6.43 10.49
CA ALA A 374 5.07 6.85 9.15
C ALA A 374 5.39 8.31 8.83
N GLU A 375 5.49 9.19 9.84
CA GLU A 375 5.91 10.59 9.71
C GLU A 375 7.34 10.74 9.16
N THR A 376 8.15 9.68 9.23
CA THR A 376 9.52 9.67 8.72
C THR A 376 9.63 9.26 7.24
N ILE A 377 8.53 8.86 6.61
CA ILE A 377 8.48 8.45 5.19
C ILE A 377 8.84 9.61 4.27
N LEU A 378 8.19 10.78 4.46
CA LEU A 378 8.43 11.94 3.59
C LEU A 378 9.89 12.45 3.64
N PRO A 379 10.57 12.53 4.77
CA PRO A 379 12.02 12.77 4.84
C PRO A 379 12.84 11.81 3.97
N ILE A 380 12.55 10.51 3.97
CA ILE A 380 13.24 9.52 3.14
C ILE A 380 12.99 9.77 1.65
N LEU A 381 11.73 10.06 1.26
CA LEU A 381 11.38 10.39 -0.13
C LEU A 381 12.07 11.66 -0.61
N ASN A 382 12.08 12.72 0.20
CA ASN A 382 12.77 13.96 -0.14
C ASN A 382 14.29 13.76 -0.28
N ALA A 383 14.90 12.96 0.60
CA ALA A 383 16.33 12.66 0.53
C ALA A 383 16.68 11.92 -0.77
N GLU A 384 15.85 10.97 -1.19
CA GLU A 384 16.11 10.16 -2.39
C GLU A 384 15.81 10.92 -3.69
N PHE A 385 14.65 11.57 -3.77
CA PHE A 385 14.16 12.12 -5.05
C PHE A 385 14.43 13.60 -5.24
N CYS A 386 14.77 14.35 -4.18
CA CYS A 386 15.07 15.78 -4.24
C CYS A 386 16.55 16.09 -4.04
N GLY A 387 17.37 15.13 -3.57
CA GLY A 387 18.73 15.35 -3.14
C GLY A 387 18.84 16.08 -1.79
N ALA A 388 20.06 16.24 -1.27
CA ALA A 388 20.29 17.03 -0.06
C ALA A 388 19.90 18.50 -0.33
N PRO A 389 19.20 19.20 0.61
CA PRO A 389 18.93 20.62 0.46
C PRO A 389 20.25 21.37 0.22
N ALA A 390 20.25 22.22 -0.81
CA ALA A 390 21.41 23.04 -1.11
C ALA A 390 21.72 23.95 0.11
N GLY A 391 22.63 23.53 0.98
CA GLY A 391 22.99 24.29 2.19
C GLY A 391 23.57 23.52 3.37
N SER A 392 23.69 22.20 3.29
CA SER A 392 24.28 21.38 4.36
C SER A 392 25.68 20.83 4.02
N ARG A 393 26.58 21.71 3.54
CA ARG A 393 28.03 21.43 3.48
C ARG A 393 28.75 22.25 4.48
#